data_0884ca363470c4ee9074209ad8c9851e
#
_entry.id   0884ca363470c4ee9074209ad8c9851e
#
_cell.length_a   1.000
_cell.length_b   1.000
_cell.length_c   1.000
_cell.angle_alpha   90.00
_cell.angle_beta   90.00
_cell.angle_gamma   90.00
#
_symmetry.space_group_name_H-M   'P 1'
#
loop_
_entity.id
_entity.type
_entity.pdbx_description
1 polymer ?
#
loop_
_entity_poly.entity_id
_entity_poly.type
_entity_poly.pdbx_seq_one_letter_code
_entity_poly.pdbx_strand_id
1 'polypeptide(L)'
;FKVGHVTRTIDQCVRLSRSDMTIRTALLDARLILGDEKLFADFQRRFREDVLKASVRPFVDAKLEEQNARHSRAGASRYLVEPNIKDGKGGLRDLHTLHWLAKHLYPDTAEEEFVEAGVFTPAEYRSFRRCESFLWSVRCQLHFLTDRPEERVSFDLQPLMAERLGYHGHAGLRAVE
;
A
#
# COMPACT_ATOMS: atom_id res chain seq x y z
N PHE A 1 -8.38 -4.54 -16.86
CA PHE A 1 -7.73 -3.55 -15.96
C PHE A 1 -7.77 -2.17 -16.62
N LYS A 2 -8.20 -1.16 -15.86
CA LYS A 2 -8.02 0.23 -16.26
C LYS A 2 -6.61 0.66 -15.86
N VAL A 3 -5.76 0.98 -16.83
CA VAL A 3 -4.41 1.49 -16.61
C VAL A 3 -4.42 2.98 -16.89
N GLY A 4 -4.02 3.77 -15.90
CA GLY A 4 -3.72 5.19 -16.11
C GLY A 4 -2.36 5.30 -16.77
N HIS A 5 -2.26 6.09 -17.85
CA HIS A 5 -0.99 6.38 -18.49
C HIS A 5 -0.81 7.89 -18.61
N VAL A 6 0.42 8.33 -18.52
CA VAL A 6 0.77 9.74 -18.66
C VAL A 6 2.21 9.86 -19.12
N THR A 7 2.48 10.86 -19.95
CA THR A 7 3.85 11.24 -20.35
C THR A 7 4.23 12.53 -19.64
N ARG A 8 5.40 12.54 -19.00
CA ARG A 8 5.93 13.70 -18.26
C ARG A 8 7.42 13.83 -18.46
N THR A 9 7.90 15.06 -18.50
CA THR A 9 9.34 15.34 -18.37
C THR A 9 9.76 15.16 -16.90
N ILE A 10 11.07 15.00 -16.63
CA ILE A 10 11.60 14.92 -15.25
C ILE A 10 11.20 16.17 -14.45
N ASP A 11 11.29 17.37 -15.05
CA ASP A 11 10.89 18.63 -14.39
C ASP A 11 9.41 18.62 -14.00
N GLN A 12 8.54 18.09 -14.86
CA GLN A 12 7.12 17.94 -14.53
C GLN A 12 6.89 16.92 -13.39
N CYS A 13 7.62 15.80 -13.40
CA CYS A 13 7.54 14.82 -12.31
C CYS A 13 7.93 15.45 -10.96
N VAL A 14 9.07 16.14 -10.91
CA VAL A 14 9.56 16.84 -9.70
C VAL A 14 8.57 17.92 -9.25
N ARG A 15 8.15 18.79 -10.16
CA ARG A 15 7.23 19.90 -9.82
C ARG A 15 5.89 19.39 -9.30
N LEU A 16 5.26 18.43 -10.00
CA LEU A 16 3.95 17.92 -9.62
C LEU A 16 3.99 17.12 -8.32
N SER A 17 5.04 16.36 -8.07
CA SER A 17 5.17 15.61 -6.82
C SER A 17 5.38 16.48 -5.58
N ARG A 18 5.77 17.75 -5.75
CA ARG A 18 5.82 18.72 -4.64
C ARG A 18 4.43 19.19 -4.21
N SER A 19 3.49 19.29 -5.14
CA SER A 19 2.13 19.80 -4.89
C SER A 19 1.06 18.73 -4.75
N ASP A 20 1.29 17.53 -5.29
CA ASP A 20 0.32 16.42 -5.30
C ASP A 20 0.91 15.18 -4.62
N MET A 21 0.35 14.82 -3.46
CA MET A 21 0.80 13.67 -2.66
C MET A 21 0.49 12.33 -3.34
N THR A 22 -0.52 12.26 -4.21
CA THR A 22 -0.85 11.05 -4.98
C THR A 22 0.21 10.79 -6.04
N ILE A 23 0.61 11.84 -6.76
CA ILE A 23 1.71 11.76 -7.73
C ILE A 23 3.02 11.40 -7.02
N ARG A 24 3.29 12.03 -5.87
CA ARG A 24 4.48 11.71 -5.07
C ARG A 24 4.53 10.25 -4.67
N THR A 25 3.46 9.70 -4.11
CA THR A 25 3.40 8.27 -3.72
C THR A 25 3.55 7.33 -4.91
N ALA A 26 2.95 7.65 -6.06
CA ALA A 26 3.13 6.86 -7.27
C ALA A 26 4.59 6.86 -7.76
N LEU A 27 5.30 7.99 -7.62
CA LEU A 27 6.70 8.11 -8.02
C LEU A 27 7.67 7.48 -7.01
N LEU A 28 7.29 7.30 -5.74
CA LEU A 28 8.07 6.50 -4.76
C LEU A 28 8.19 5.03 -5.19
N ASP A 29 7.19 4.50 -5.89
CA ASP A 29 7.16 3.13 -6.37
C ASP A 29 7.57 3.01 -7.86
N ALA A 30 8.15 4.08 -8.43
CA ALA A 30 8.58 4.08 -9.82
C ALA A 30 9.69 3.06 -10.06
N ARG A 31 9.56 2.29 -11.14
CA ARG A 31 10.55 1.31 -11.59
C ARG A 31 10.73 1.42 -13.10
N LEU A 32 11.94 1.19 -13.57
CA LEU A 32 12.21 1.07 -15.00
C LEU A 32 11.64 -0.25 -15.51
N ILE A 33 10.76 -0.18 -16.50
CA ILE A 33 10.25 -1.36 -17.21
C ILE A 33 10.97 -1.52 -18.53
N LEU A 34 11.13 -0.42 -19.27
CA LEU A 34 11.81 -0.35 -20.56
C LEU A 34 12.22 1.10 -20.84
N GLY A 35 13.36 1.31 -21.47
CA GLY A 35 13.83 2.63 -21.89
C GLY A 35 15.27 2.94 -21.51
N ASP A 36 15.62 4.21 -21.47
CA ASP A 36 16.96 4.70 -21.16
C ASP A 36 17.22 4.69 -19.65
N GLU A 37 18.16 3.83 -19.21
CA GLU A 37 18.57 3.70 -17.81
C GLU A 37 19.16 5.01 -17.25
N LYS A 38 19.88 5.79 -18.08
CA LYS A 38 20.48 7.06 -17.65
C LYS A 38 19.41 8.09 -17.37
N LEU A 39 18.37 8.15 -18.21
CA LEU A 39 17.23 9.03 -18.02
C LEU A 39 16.48 8.65 -16.72
N PHE A 40 16.28 7.36 -16.46
CA PHE A 40 15.62 6.90 -15.24
C PHE A 40 16.48 7.19 -13.99
N ALA A 41 17.79 6.98 -14.06
CA ALA A 41 18.71 7.31 -12.98
C ALA A 41 18.73 8.83 -12.67
N ASP A 42 18.71 9.70 -13.70
CA ASP A 42 18.59 11.15 -13.49
C ASP A 42 17.27 11.54 -12.85
N PHE A 43 16.16 10.91 -13.28
CA PHE A 43 14.87 11.10 -12.64
C PHE A 43 14.94 10.72 -11.14
N GLN A 44 15.46 9.51 -10.80
CA GLN A 44 15.56 9.05 -9.42
C GLN A 44 16.42 9.98 -8.57
N ARG A 45 17.58 10.40 -9.08
CA ARG A 45 18.47 11.34 -8.40
C ARG A 45 17.73 12.66 -8.09
N ARG A 46 17.12 13.29 -9.10
CA ARG A 46 16.43 14.56 -8.95
C ARG A 46 15.19 14.46 -8.05
N PHE A 47 14.42 13.39 -8.18
CA PHE A 47 13.27 13.13 -7.31
C PHE A 47 13.70 13.02 -5.84
N ARG A 48 14.80 12.32 -5.57
CA ARG A 48 15.37 12.18 -4.23
C ARG A 48 15.83 13.52 -3.66
N GLU A 49 16.64 14.25 -4.41
CA GLU A 49 17.23 15.51 -3.95
C GLU A 49 16.19 16.62 -3.82
N ASP A 50 15.35 16.80 -4.83
CA ASP A 50 14.47 17.95 -4.96
C ASP A 50 13.11 17.77 -4.27
N VAL A 51 12.69 16.51 -4.00
CA VAL A 51 11.38 16.20 -3.43
C VAL A 51 11.49 15.53 -2.08
N LEU A 52 12.20 14.38 -1.99
CA LEU A 52 12.20 13.58 -0.77
C LEU A 52 12.96 14.27 0.35
N LYS A 53 14.19 14.71 0.10
CA LYS A 53 15.01 15.40 1.12
C LYS A 53 14.47 16.77 1.51
N ALA A 54 13.74 17.43 0.62
CA ALA A 54 13.25 18.80 0.85
C ALA A 54 11.94 18.88 1.69
N SER A 55 11.20 17.80 1.86
CA SER A 55 9.83 17.89 2.39
C SER A 55 9.38 16.67 3.24
N VAL A 56 10.25 16.24 4.14
CA VAL A 56 9.97 15.07 5.01
C VAL A 56 8.71 15.30 5.87
N ARG A 57 8.71 16.33 6.71
CA ARG A 57 7.61 16.57 7.66
C ARG A 57 6.26 16.78 6.98
N PRO A 58 6.13 17.64 5.95
CA PRO A 58 4.86 17.84 5.25
C PRO A 58 4.29 16.57 4.64
N PHE A 59 5.14 15.65 4.17
CA PHE A 59 4.68 14.37 3.63
C PHE A 59 4.12 13.46 4.71
N VAL A 60 4.81 13.34 5.83
CA VAL A 60 4.37 12.54 6.99
C VAL A 60 3.01 13.04 7.49
N ASP A 61 2.90 14.35 7.74
CA ASP A 61 1.67 14.97 8.25
C ASP A 61 0.50 14.75 7.28
N ALA A 62 0.71 14.96 5.97
CA ALA A 62 -0.33 14.73 4.95
C ALA A 62 -0.76 13.26 4.87
N LYS A 63 0.16 12.30 5.02
CA LYS A 63 -0.18 10.87 5.01
C LYS A 63 -0.93 10.43 6.25
N LEU A 64 -0.60 10.97 7.41
CA LEU A 64 -1.34 10.72 8.66
C LEU A 64 -2.74 11.34 8.61
N GLU A 65 -2.88 12.55 8.08
CA GLU A 65 -4.19 13.17 7.85
C GLU A 65 -5.07 12.35 6.89
N GLU A 66 -4.50 11.91 5.76
CA GLU A 66 -5.20 11.05 4.80
C GLU A 66 -5.67 9.75 5.47
N GLN A 67 -4.82 9.12 6.28
CA GLN A 67 -5.14 7.92 7.03
C GLN A 67 -6.28 8.17 8.03
N ASN A 68 -6.20 9.23 8.83
CA ASN A 68 -7.21 9.57 9.82
C ASN A 68 -8.57 9.87 9.15
N ALA A 69 -8.58 10.63 8.06
CA ALA A 69 -9.79 10.92 7.30
C ALA A 69 -10.41 9.65 6.68
N ARG A 70 -9.60 8.70 6.23
CA ARG A 70 -10.05 7.40 5.73
C ARG A 70 -10.66 6.56 6.84
N HIS A 71 -9.99 6.44 7.99
CA HIS A 71 -10.48 5.69 9.14
C HIS A 71 -11.81 6.25 9.66
N SER A 72 -11.95 7.57 9.74
CA SER A 72 -13.20 8.21 10.14
C SER A 72 -14.35 7.87 9.21
N ARG A 73 -14.13 7.88 7.89
CA ARG A 73 -15.14 7.51 6.88
C ARG A 73 -15.50 6.01 6.93
N ALA A 74 -14.54 5.15 7.26
CA ALA A 74 -14.76 3.71 7.36
C ALA A 74 -15.40 3.27 8.70
N GLY A 75 -15.82 4.21 9.56
CA GLY A 75 -16.43 3.93 10.87
C GLY A 75 -15.42 3.73 11.99
N ALA A 76 -14.15 4.00 11.76
CA ALA A 76 -13.03 3.95 12.73
C ALA A 76 -12.84 2.62 13.48
N SER A 77 -13.66 1.60 13.25
CA SER A 77 -13.58 0.29 13.90
C SER A 77 -12.77 -0.71 13.05
N ARG A 78 -11.95 -1.51 13.73
CA ARG A 78 -11.30 -2.69 13.14
C ARG A 78 -12.09 -3.99 13.35
N TYR A 79 -13.19 -3.92 14.07
CA TYR A 79 -14.06 -5.06 14.39
C TYR A 79 -15.35 -5.03 13.57
N LEU A 80 -15.24 -4.71 12.28
CA LEU A 80 -16.37 -4.76 11.37
C LEU A 80 -16.61 -6.19 10.93
N VAL A 81 -17.87 -6.62 10.96
CA VAL A 81 -18.27 -7.96 10.51
C VAL A 81 -18.22 -8.12 8.99
N GLU A 82 -18.27 -7.02 8.25
CA GLU A 82 -18.04 -6.95 6.80
C GLU A 82 -16.89 -5.97 6.51
N PRO A 83 -15.64 -6.39 6.74
CA PRO A 83 -14.50 -5.49 6.63
C PRO A 83 -14.21 -5.08 5.18
N ASN A 84 -13.81 -3.82 5.00
CA ASN A 84 -13.14 -3.39 3.77
C ASN A 84 -11.65 -3.66 3.91
N ILE A 85 -11.14 -4.63 3.13
CA ILE A 85 -9.75 -5.11 3.21
C ILE A 85 -8.72 -4.13 2.70
N LYS A 86 -9.13 -3.14 1.93
CA LYS A 86 -8.25 -2.11 1.39
C LYS A 86 -8.21 -0.86 2.25
N ASP A 87 -9.38 -0.24 2.45
CA ASP A 87 -9.49 1.09 3.05
C ASP A 87 -9.91 1.07 4.53
N GLY A 88 -10.34 -0.09 5.06
CA GLY A 88 -10.64 -0.28 6.47
C GLY A 88 -9.39 -0.17 7.35
N LYS A 89 -9.62 0.06 8.65
CA LYS A 89 -8.54 0.15 9.64
C LYS A 89 -7.77 -1.17 9.74
N GLY A 90 -6.47 -1.12 9.53
CA GLY A 90 -5.60 -2.31 9.43
C GLY A 90 -5.61 -2.97 8.04
N GLY A 91 -6.28 -2.38 7.04
CA GLY A 91 -6.30 -2.87 5.66
C GLY A 91 -5.04 -2.53 4.87
N LEU A 92 -5.01 -2.95 3.61
CA LEU A 92 -3.86 -2.77 2.69
C LEU A 92 -3.39 -1.31 2.60
N ARG A 93 -4.30 -0.34 2.65
CA ARG A 93 -3.92 1.07 2.56
C ARG A 93 -3.09 1.54 3.77
N ASP A 94 -3.28 0.95 4.94
CA ASP A 94 -2.48 1.27 6.12
C ASP A 94 -1.06 0.71 5.97
N LEU A 95 -0.93 -0.51 5.44
CA LEU A 95 0.39 -1.10 5.12
C LEU A 95 1.11 -0.29 4.04
N HIS A 96 0.41 0.11 2.97
CA HIS A 96 0.98 0.99 1.94
C HIS A 96 1.40 2.35 2.52
N THR A 97 0.62 2.92 3.43
CA THR A 97 0.99 4.19 4.09
C THR A 97 2.31 4.03 4.85
N LEU A 98 2.45 2.96 5.63
CA LEU A 98 3.69 2.65 6.35
C LEU A 98 4.88 2.45 5.39
N HIS A 99 4.68 1.69 4.32
CA HIS A 99 5.69 1.46 3.29
C HIS A 99 6.14 2.77 2.61
N TRP A 100 5.21 3.64 2.21
CA TRP A 100 5.54 4.93 1.59
C TRP A 100 6.24 5.89 2.57
N LEU A 101 5.86 5.86 3.85
CA LEU A 101 6.58 6.61 4.88
C LEU A 101 8.02 6.12 5.02
N ALA A 102 8.22 4.80 5.07
CA ALA A 102 9.56 4.21 5.15
C ALA A 102 10.40 4.60 3.93
N LYS A 103 9.89 4.41 2.71
CA LYS A 103 10.58 4.82 1.47
C LYS A 103 10.90 6.31 1.39
N HIS A 104 10.01 7.15 1.91
CA HIS A 104 10.22 8.59 1.89
C HIS A 104 11.27 9.04 2.91
N LEU A 105 11.25 8.43 4.11
CA LEU A 105 12.18 8.75 5.19
C LEU A 105 13.59 8.20 4.93
N TYR A 106 13.66 7.05 4.25
CA TYR A 106 14.91 6.32 3.95
C TYR A 106 15.09 6.13 2.44
N PRO A 107 15.22 7.24 1.67
CA PRO A 107 15.22 7.17 0.21
C PRO A 107 16.46 6.51 -0.40
N ASP A 108 17.51 6.33 0.39
CA ASP A 108 18.76 5.71 0.00
C ASP A 108 18.85 4.22 0.41
N THR A 109 17.79 3.68 1.04
CA THR A 109 17.74 2.32 1.57
C THR A 109 16.77 1.48 0.73
N ALA A 110 17.23 0.36 0.22
CA ALA A 110 16.36 -0.60 -0.43
C ALA A 110 15.41 -1.26 0.59
N GLU A 111 14.25 -1.72 0.13
CA GLU A 111 13.25 -2.31 1.04
C GLU A 111 13.78 -3.54 1.78
N GLU A 112 14.61 -4.32 1.12
CA GLU A 112 15.29 -5.51 1.66
C GLU A 112 16.26 -5.17 2.80
N GLU A 113 16.76 -3.94 2.81
CA GLU A 113 17.73 -3.43 3.79
C GLU A 113 17.07 -2.70 4.98
N PHE A 114 15.74 -2.57 5.00
CA PHE A 114 15.03 -1.83 6.05
C PHE A 114 15.26 -2.38 7.46
N VAL A 115 15.53 -3.67 7.59
CA VAL A 115 15.86 -4.29 8.88
C VAL A 115 17.28 -3.91 9.30
N GLU A 116 18.24 -3.97 8.40
CA GLU A 116 19.65 -3.62 8.66
C GLU A 116 19.80 -2.12 8.94
N ALA A 117 19.01 -1.29 8.25
CA ALA A 117 18.95 0.15 8.47
C ALA A 117 18.18 0.55 9.76
N GLY A 118 17.61 -0.42 10.50
CA GLY A 118 16.87 -0.16 11.74
C GLY A 118 15.50 0.50 11.55
N VAL A 119 14.95 0.47 10.32
CA VAL A 119 13.59 0.97 10.03
C VAL A 119 12.54 0.06 10.66
N PHE A 120 12.79 -1.24 10.63
CA PHE A 120 12.00 -2.28 11.28
C PHE A 120 12.90 -3.23 12.06
N THR A 121 12.38 -3.75 13.16
CA THR A 121 12.97 -4.95 13.75
C THR A 121 12.69 -6.16 12.84
N PRO A 122 13.48 -7.25 12.90
CA PRO A 122 13.21 -8.46 12.12
C PRO A 122 11.81 -9.05 12.37
N ALA A 123 11.27 -8.91 13.57
CA ALA A 123 9.94 -9.40 13.93
C ALA A 123 8.84 -8.54 13.29
N GLU A 124 8.97 -7.23 13.33
CA GLU A 124 8.03 -6.29 12.70
C GLU A 124 8.00 -6.47 11.19
N TYR A 125 9.17 -6.58 10.54
CA TYR A 125 9.25 -6.79 9.10
C TYR A 125 8.60 -8.11 8.67
N ARG A 126 8.86 -9.21 9.38
CA ARG A 126 8.18 -10.49 9.11
C ARG A 126 6.67 -10.38 9.28
N SER A 127 6.22 -9.67 10.32
CA SER A 127 4.78 -9.44 10.56
C SER A 127 4.16 -8.61 9.44
N PHE A 128 4.82 -7.52 9.05
CA PHE A 128 4.41 -6.66 7.93
C PHE A 128 4.23 -7.47 6.64
N ARG A 129 5.25 -8.23 6.22
CA ARG A 129 5.22 -9.04 5.00
C ARG A 129 4.13 -10.12 5.03
N ARG A 130 3.92 -10.76 6.19
CA ARG A 130 2.86 -11.74 6.36
C ARG A 130 1.46 -11.13 6.24
N CYS A 131 1.24 -9.99 6.89
CA CYS A 131 -0.04 -9.28 6.80
C CYS A 131 -0.31 -8.77 5.38
N GLU A 132 0.70 -8.20 4.72
CA GLU A 132 0.60 -7.75 3.33
C GLU A 132 0.25 -8.90 2.39
N SER A 133 0.98 -10.00 2.45
CA SER A 133 0.72 -11.19 1.62
C SER A 133 -0.68 -11.76 1.86
N PHE A 134 -1.12 -11.83 3.11
CA PHE A 134 -2.46 -12.29 3.46
C PHE A 134 -3.55 -11.38 2.86
N LEU A 135 -3.45 -10.08 3.09
CA LEU A 135 -4.45 -9.13 2.58
C LEU A 135 -4.48 -9.07 1.04
N TRP A 136 -3.33 -9.23 0.38
CA TRP A 136 -3.29 -9.38 -1.08
C TRP A 136 -3.96 -10.67 -1.54
N SER A 137 -3.74 -11.78 -0.86
CA SER A 137 -4.40 -13.06 -1.16
C SER A 137 -5.92 -12.93 -1.04
N VAL A 138 -6.40 -12.36 0.07
CA VAL A 138 -7.83 -12.09 0.27
C VAL A 138 -8.39 -11.23 -0.85
N ARG A 139 -7.72 -10.13 -1.18
CA ARG A 139 -8.14 -9.19 -2.21
C ARG A 139 -8.23 -9.84 -3.60
N CYS A 140 -7.21 -10.58 -3.99
CA CYS A 140 -7.19 -11.25 -5.29
C CYS A 140 -8.31 -12.28 -5.38
N GLN A 141 -8.51 -13.12 -4.34
CA GLN A 141 -9.60 -14.10 -4.33
C GLN A 141 -10.98 -13.44 -4.38
N LEU A 142 -11.15 -12.31 -3.67
CA LEU A 142 -12.38 -11.55 -3.69
C LEU A 142 -12.70 -11.00 -5.09
N HIS A 143 -11.69 -10.43 -5.78
CA HIS A 143 -11.83 -9.96 -7.15
C HIS A 143 -12.13 -11.09 -8.14
N PHE A 144 -11.47 -12.25 -8.00
CA PHE A 144 -11.75 -13.42 -8.84
C PHE A 144 -13.14 -14.00 -8.59
N LEU A 145 -13.62 -13.94 -7.35
CA LEU A 145 -14.94 -14.45 -6.98
C LEU A 145 -16.07 -13.57 -7.53
N THR A 146 -15.86 -12.24 -7.53
CA THR A 146 -16.91 -11.27 -7.87
C THR A 146 -16.79 -10.72 -9.30
N ASP A 147 -15.71 -11.04 -10.01
CA ASP A 147 -15.35 -10.49 -11.32
C ASP A 147 -15.37 -8.95 -11.39
N ARG A 148 -15.12 -8.31 -10.25
CA ARG A 148 -15.07 -6.85 -10.11
C ARG A 148 -14.11 -6.44 -8.99
N PRO A 149 -13.70 -5.15 -8.94
CA PRO A 149 -12.84 -4.64 -7.87
C PRO A 149 -13.62 -4.45 -6.56
N GLU A 150 -14.11 -5.56 -5.98
CA GLU A 150 -14.77 -5.59 -4.69
C GLU A 150 -13.73 -5.54 -3.56
N GLU A 151 -13.98 -4.72 -2.55
CA GLU A 151 -13.05 -4.52 -1.44
C GLU A 151 -13.69 -4.87 -0.07
N ARG A 152 -15.01 -5.15 -0.05
CA ARG A 152 -15.74 -5.52 1.16
C ARG A 152 -16.01 -7.01 1.19
N VAL A 153 -15.63 -7.66 2.27
CA VAL A 153 -15.94 -9.07 2.52
C VAL A 153 -17.32 -9.15 3.18
N SER A 154 -18.37 -9.11 2.34
CA SER A 154 -19.77 -9.20 2.80
C SER A 154 -20.12 -10.60 3.28
N PHE A 155 -21.18 -10.73 4.08
CA PHE A 155 -21.60 -12.00 4.68
C PHE A 155 -21.81 -13.13 3.68
N ASP A 156 -22.38 -12.82 2.52
CA ASP A 156 -22.62 -13.80 1.44
C ASP A 156 -21.31 -14.29 0.80
N LEU A 157 -20.24 -13.49 0.83
CA LEU A 157 -18.94 -13.83 0.27
C LEU A 157 -18.03 -14.57 1.27
N GLN A 158 -18.25 -14.40 2.58
CA GLN A 158 -17.37 -14.97 3.62
C GLN A 158 -17.23 -16.51 3.53
N PRO A 159 -18.29 -17.32 3.35
CA PRO A 159 -18.15 -18.76 3.21
C PRO A 159 -17.32 -19.16 1.99
N LEU A 160 -17.56 -18.52 0.85
CA LEU A 160 -16.84 -18.77 -0.41
C LEU A 160 -15.37 -18.35 -0.31
N MET A 161 -15.11 -17.25 0.38
CA MET A 161 -13.75 -16.76 0.65
C MET A 161 -13.00 -17.70 1.59
N ALA A 162 -13.65 -18.20 2.64
CA ALA A 162 -13.05 -19.16 3.56
C ALA A 162 -12.60 -20.42 2.83
N GLU A 163 -13.45 -20.99 1.98
CA GLU A 163 -13.12 -22.16 1.15
C GLU A 163 -11.93 -21.88 0.23
N ARG A 164 -11.93 -20.76 -0.50
CA ARG A 164 -10.84 -20.39 -1.42
C ARG A 164 -9.50 -20.12 -0.73
N LEU A 165 -9.55 -19.67 0.51
CA LEU A 165 -8.37 -19.42 1.33
C LEU A 165 -7.91 -20.65 2.10
N GLY A 166 -8.61 -21.79 1.96
CA GLY A 166 -8.27 -23.07 2.60
C GLY A 166 -8.67 -23.15 4.08
N TYR A 167 -9.60 -22.31 4.53
CA TYR A 167 -10.16 -22.41 5.87
C TYR A 167 -11.26 -23.48 5.90
N HIS A 168 -11.17 -24.36 6.86
CA HIS A 168 -12.13 -25.46 7.05
C HIS A 168 -12.77 -25.33 8.43
N GLY A 169 -14.06 -25.64 8.51
CA GLY A 169 -14.76 -25.72 9.78
C GLY A 169 -14.25 -26.87 10.65
N HIS A 170 -14.22 -26.66 11.94
CA HIS A 170 -13.92 -27.68 12.94
C HIS A 170 -15.18 -27.98 13.76
N ALA A 171 -15.18 -29.08 14.53
CA ALA A 171 -16.30 -29.45 15.38
C ALA A 171 -16.66 -28.28 16.33
N GLY A 172 -17.85 -27.70 16.16
CA GLY A 172 -18.35 -26.58 16.94
C GLY A 172 -18.06 -25.17 16.38
N LEU A 173 -17.26 -25.05 15.29
CA LEU A 173 -16.95 -23.78 14.64
C LEU A 173 -17.16 -23.89 13.14
N ARG A 174 -17.76 -22.88 12.52
CA ARG A 174 -17.84 -22.77 11.05
C ARG A 174 -16.52 -22.24 10.50
N ALA A 175 -16.25 -22.52 9.23
CA ALA A 175 -15.03 -22.03 8.54
C ALA A 175 -14.91 -20.49 8.50
N VAL A 176 -15.98 -19.78 8.80
CA VAL A 176 -16.06 -18.29 8.82
C VAL A 176 -16.01 -17.70 10.23
N GLU A 177 -15.99 -18.52 11.24
CA GLU A 177 -15.86 -18.12 12.66
C GLU A 177 -14.41 -18.23 13.12
#